data_32391422f170d830020426319906ba3b
#
_entry.id   32391422f170d830020426319906ba3b
#
_cell.length_a   1.000
_cell.length_b   1.000
_cell.length_c   1.000
_cell.angle_alpha   90.00
_cell.angle_beta   90.00
_cell.angle_gamma   90.00
#
_symmetry.space_group_name_H-M   'P 1'
#
loop_
_entity.id
_entity.type
_entity.pdbx_description
1 polymer ?
#
loop_
_entity_poly.entity_id
_entity_poly.type
_entity_poly.pdbx_seq_one_letter_code
_entity_poly.pdbx_strand_id
1 'polypeptide(L)'
;NALAKVGMVEYAKQQIGDLSGGQRKRVFLARSIAQNSHIILLDEPFAGVDVQTEEAIVDLLKKMKTEGKVILVSTHNLGSVPEFCDHVVIVNETVLNYGPIETNFTHQYLEKAFGGVLRHLVISGKDLHDDEDHRQVSILTDDERPLVTYDGKHHTIREKE
;
A
#
# COMPACT_ATOMS: atom_id res chain seq x y z
N ASN A 1 10.54 -21.30 6.30
CA ASN A 1 10.09 -20.83 7.60
C ASN A 1 9.34 -19.49 7.44
N ALA A 2 8.07 -19.44 7.84
CA ALA A 2 7.23 -18.24 7.68
C ALA A 2 7.77 -17.03 8.46
N LEU A 3 8.31 -17.24 9.66
CA LEU A 3 8.91 -16.17 10.47
C LEU A 3 10.13 -15.54 9.79
N ALA A 4 10.90 -16.32 9.02
CA ALA A 4 12.05 -15.79 8.29
C ALA A 4 11.60 -14.84 7.17
N LYS A 5 10.47 -15.13 6.51
CA LYS A 5 9.92 -14.29 5.43
C LYS A 5 9.49 -12.91 5.90
N VAL A 6 9.23 -12.74 7.18
CA VAL A 6 8.77 -11.47 7.79
C VAL A 6 9.81 -10.89 8.78
N GLY A 7 11.04 -11.40 8.80
CA GLY A 7 12.11 -10.90 9.67
C GLY A 7 11.86 -11.10 11.17
N MET A 8 11.15 -12.18 11.57
CA MET A 8 10.73 -12.40 12.96
C MET A 8 11.34 -13.66 13.61
N VAL A 9 12.44 -14.19 13.07
CA VAL A 9 13.05 -15.42 13.58
C VAL A 9 13.55 -15.25 15.01
N GLU A 10 14.14 -14.11 15.33
CA GLU A 10 14.71 -13.83 16.67
C GLU A 10 13.63 -13.82 17.77
N TYR A 11 12.40 -13.49 17.38
CA TYR A 11 11.24 -13.40 18.29
C TYR A 11 10.45 -14.71 18.39
N ALA A 12 10.92 -15.81 17.79
CA ALA A 12 10.17 -17.07 17.69
C ALA A 12 9.79 -17.70 19.04
N LYS A 13 10.52 -17.38 20.11
CA LYS A 13 10.28 -17.87 21.47
C LYS A 13 9.63 -16.83 22.40
N GLN A 14 9.41 -15.61 21.90
CA GLN A 14 8.86 -14.53 22.68
C GLN A 14 7.33 -14.63 22.74
N GLN A 15 6.76 -14.24 23.88
CA GLN A 15 5.30 -14.21 24.02
C GLN A 15 4.72 -13.09 23.12
N ILE A 16 3.58 -13.35 22.51
CA ILE A 16 2.93 -12.42 21.59
C ILE A 16 2.57 -11.07 22.27
N GLY A 17 2.28 -11.13 23.58
CA GLY A 17 2.00 -9.95 24.40
C GLY A 17 3.18 -8.99 24.55
N ASP A 18 4.40 -9.50 24.50
CA ASP A 18 5.64 -8.73 24.67
C ASP A 18 6.14 -8.10 23.37
N LEU A 19 5.48 -8.41 22.25
CA LEU A 19 5.82 -7.87 20.93
C LEU A 19 5.23 -6.47 20.75
N SER A 20 5.95 -5.58 20.07
CA SER A 20 5.42 -4.31 19.60
C SER A 20 4.25 -4.51 18.63
N GLY A 21 3.44 -3.46 18.38
CA GLY A 21 2.31 -3.52 17.43
C GLY A 21 2.74 -3.98 16.03
N GLY A 22 3.82 -3.43 15.50
CA GLY A 22 4.38 -3.81 14.19
C GLY A 22 4.93 -5.25 14.19
N GLN A 23 5.61 -5.67 15.26
CA GLN A 23 6.09 -7.05 15.39
C GLN A 23 4.94 -8.05 15.44
N ARG A 24 3.86 -7.75 16.17
CA ARG A 24 2.65 -8.60 16.21
C ARG A 24 2.02 -8.74 14.84
N LYS A 25 1.87 -7.65 14.07
CA LYS A 25 1.34 -7.70 12.71
C LYS A 25 2.17 -8.61 11.81
N ARG A 26 3.49 -8.51 11.87
CA ARG A 26 4.40 -9.39 11.12
C ARG A 26 4.27 -10.86 11.53
N VAL A 27 4.08 -11.15 12.80
CA VAL A 27 3.83 -12.52 13.27
C VAL A 27 2.49 -13.05 12.76
N PHE A 28 1.43 -12.24 12.76
CA PHE A 28 0.15 -12.63 12.16
C PHE A 28 0.24 -12.85 10.65
N LEU A 29 1.01 -12.03 9.94
CA LEU A 29 1.31 -12.28 8.53
C LEU A 29 2.06 -13.61 8.35
N ALA A 30 3.08 -13.88 9.17
CA ALA A 30 3.78 -15.17 9.16
C ALA A 30 2.84 -16.35 9.39
N ARG A 31 1.88 -16.21 10.29
CA ARG A 31 0.84 -17.22 10.54
C ARG A 31 0.01 -17.48 9.27
N SER A 32 -0.45 -16.42 8.61
CA SER A 32 -1.21 -16.54 7.34
C SER A 32 -0.40 -17.23 6.25
N ILE A 33 0.89 -16.92 6.15
CA ILE A 33 1.82 -17.59 5.23
C ILE A 33 1.98 -19.07 5.57
N ALA A 34 2.11 -19.40 6.85
CA ALA A 34 2.29 -20.77 7.33
C ALA A 34 1.07 -21.66 7.04
N GLN A 35 -0.12 -21.07 7.04
CA GLN A 35 -1.37 -21.78 6.68
C GLN A 35 -1.42 -22.20 5.21
N ASN A 36 -0.60 -21.59 4.36
CA ASN A 36 -0.52 -21.86 2.93
C ASN A 36 -1.89 -21.83 2.20
N SER A 37 -2.79 -20.99 2.65
CA SER A 37 -4.12 -20.82 2.07
C SER A 37 -4.05 -20.27 0.63
N HIS A 38 -5.03 -20.61 -0.21
CA HIS A 38 -5.18 -20.00 -1.53
C HIS A 38 -5.67 -18.55 -1.45
N ILE A 39 -6.47 -18.22 -0.44
CA ILE A 39 -7.01 -16.88 -0.20
C ILE A 39 -6.43 -16.37 1.11
N ILE A 40 -5.92 -15.16 1.10
CA ILE A 40 -5.33 -14.47 2.24
C ILE A 40 -6.01 -13.12 2.41
N LEU A 41 -6.50 -12.87 3.62
CA LEU A 41 -7.12 -11.61 4.01
C LEU A 41 -6.21 -10.90 4.99
N LEU A 42 -5.82 -9.67 4.68
CA LEU A 42 -4.95 -8.82 5.49
C LEU A 42 -5.65 -7.50 5.78
N ASP A 43 -5.73 -7.18 7.04
CA ASP A 43 -6.30 -5.93 7.52
C ASP A 43 -5.18 -5.01 8.00
N GLU A 44 -5.01 -3.88 7.31
CA GLU A 44 -3.98 -2.87 7.58
C GLU A 44 -2.58 -3.47 7.83
N PRO A 45 -2.02 -4.28 6.90
CA PRO A 45 -0.77 -4.99 7.17
C PRO A 45 0.44 -4.08 7.30
N PHE A 46 0.35 -2.85 6.79
CA PHE A 46 1.44 -1.87 6.77
C PHE A 46 1.40 -0.89 7.95
N ALA A 47 0.28 -0.76 8.65
CA ALA A 47 0.15 0.23 9.71
C ALA A 47 1.14 -0.01 10.86
N GLY A 48 1.94 1.01 11.19
CA GLY A 48 2.91 1.00 12.27
C GLY A 48 4.17 0.17 11.99
N VAL A 49 4.50 -0.07 10.72
CA VAL A 49 5.79 -0.64 10.30
C VAL A 49 6.65 0.46 9.65
N ASP A 50 7.95 0.28 9.71
CA ASP A 50 8.90 1.14 9.00
C ASP A 50 8.91 0.86 7.50
N VAL A 51 9.43 1.80 6.70
CA VAL A 51 9.45 1.73 5.23
C VAL A 51 10.12 0.45 4.72
N GLN A 52 11.25 0.06 5.30
CA GLN A 52 11.96 -1.16 4.86
C GLN A 52 11.13 -2.42 5.12
N THR A 53 10.42 -2.45 6.24
CA THR A 53 9.49 -3.55 6.57
C THR A 53 8.29 -3.56 5.63
N GLU A 54 7.74 -2.40 5.28
CA GLU A 54 6.65 -2.28 4.30
C GLU A 54 7.08 -2.84 2.94
N GLU A 55 8.22 -2.42 2.41
CA GLU A 55 8.78 -2.92 1.15
C GLU A 55 8.96 -4.44 1.16
N ALA A 56 9.52 -5.00 2.25
CA ALA A 56 9.66 -6.44 2.39
C ALA A 56 8.32 -7.19 2.41
N ILE A 57 7.28 -6.61 3.00
CA ILE A 57 5.93 -7.17 2.99
C ILE A 57 5.35 -7.09 1.56
N VAL A 58 5.47 -5.95 0.88
CA VAL A 58 5.02 -5.77 -0.51
C VAL A 58 5.67 -6.79 -1.44
N ASP A 59 6.97 -6.97 -1.36
CA ASP A 59 7.69 -7.97 -2.17
C ASP A 59 7.23 -9.39 -1.88
N LEU A 60 6.95 -9.68 -0.62
CA LEU A 60 6.38 -10.97 -0.22
C LEU A 60 4.99 -11.19 -0.81
N LEU A 61 4.11 -10.18 -0.78
CA LEU A 61 2.77 -10.26 -1.37
C LEU A 61 2.84 -10.44 -2.88
N LYS A 62 3.72 -9.71 -3.58
CA LYS A 62 4.00 -9.89 -5.02
C LYS A 62 4.42 -11.33 -5.33
N LYS A 63 5.34 -11.88 -4.53
CA LYS A 63 5.78 -13.27 -4.69
C LYS A 63 4.64 -14.27 -4.48
N MET A 64 3.82 -14.09 -3.44
CA MET A 64 2.68 -14.97 -3.18
C MET A 64 1.64 -14.90 -4.29
N LYS A 65 1.45 -13.73 -4.91
CA LYS A 65 0.61 -13.56 -6.10
C LYS A 65 1.13 -14.38 -7.28
N THR A 66 2.45 -14.37 -7.55
CA THR A 66 3.03 -15.22 -8.62
C THR A 66 2.92 -16.72 -8.32
N GLU A 67 2.77 -17.10 -7.05
CA GLU A 67 2.46 -18.48 -6.63
C GLU A 67 0.96 -18.84 -6.79
N GLY A 68 0.15 -17.96 -7.38
CA GLY A 68 -1.29 -18.18 -7.66
C GLY A 68 -2.20 -17.95 -6.46
N LYS A 69 -1.77 -17.21 -5.45
CA LYS A 69 -2.62 -16.86 -4.29
C LYS A 69 -3.47 -15.63 -4.60
N VAL A 70 -4.69 -15.62 -4.09
CA VAL A 70 -5.56 -14.44 -4.06
C VAL A 70 -5.35 -13.73 -2.73
N ILE A 71 -5.00 -12.45 -2.79
CA ILE A 71 -4.70 -11.65 -1.60
C ILE A 71 -5.62 -10.43 -1.59
N LEU A 72 -6.41 -10.29 -0.53
CA LEU A 72 -7.23 -9.11 -0.27
C LEU A 72 -6.61 -8.33 0.89
N VAL A 73 -6.28 -7.08 0.62
CA VAL A 73 -5.66 -6.16 1.60
C VAL A 73 -6.61 -4.99 1.82
N SER A 74 -6.99 -4.72 3.08
CA SER A 74 -7.54 -3.43 3.45
C SER A 74 -6.40 -2.49 3.82
N THR A 75 -6.42 -1.27 3.31
CA THR A 75 -5.45 -0.22 3.66
C THR A 75 -5.98 1.17 3.35
N HIS A 76 -5.54 2.14 4.10
CA HIS A 76 -5.70 3.56 3.80
C HIS A 76 -4.40 4.20 3.26
N ASN A 77 -3.28 3.45 3.27
CA ASN A 77 -2.02 3.90 2.68
C ASN A 77 -2.09 3.90 1.15
N LEU A 78 -2.45 5.06 0.58
CA LEU A 78 -2.68 5.21 -0.86
C LEU A 78 -1.42 5.03 -1.69
N GLY A 79 -0.26 5.44 -1.16
CA GLY A 79 0.99 5.47 -1.90
C GLY A 79 1.52 4.09 -2.29
N SER A 80 1.26 3.06 -1.49
CA SER A 80 1.74 1.69 -1.77
C SER A 80 0.79 0.88 -2.65
N VAL A 81 -0.49 1.24 -2.73
CA VAL A 81 -1.51 0.48 -3.47
C VAL A 81 -1.11 0.20 -4.93
N PRO A 82 -0.63 1.18 -5.73
CA PRO A 82 -0.25 0.93 -7.12
C PRO A 82 0.94 -0.01 -7.30
N GLU A 83 1.71 -0.25 -6.24
CA GLU A 83 2.92 -1.06 -6.33
C GLU A 83 2.65 -2.55 -6.39
N PHE A 84 1.55 -3.03 -5.79
CA PHE A 84 1.29 -4.46 -5.62
C PHE A 84 -0.12 -4.92 -5.98
N CYS A 85 -1.09 -4.00 -6.08
CA CYS A 85 -2.47 -4.34 -6.40
C CYS A 85 -2.69 -4.41 -7.92
N ASP A 86 -3.50 -5.37 -8.36
CA ASP A 86 -4.02 -5.43 -9.74
C ASP A 86 -5.43 -4.82 -9.82
N HIS A 87 -6.18 -4.97 -8.74
CA HIS A 87 -7.56 -4.52 -8.63
C HIS A 87 -7.75 -3.76 -7.32
N VAL A 88 -8.68 -2.84 -7.34
CA VAL A 88 -9.10 -2.09 -6.16
C VAL A 88 -10.60 -2.21 -5.94
N VAL A 89 -10.99 -2.14 -4.68
CA VAL A 89 -12.37 -1.92 -4.25
C VAL A 89 -12.35 -0.69 -3.35
N ILE A 90 -12.97 0.38 -3.79
CA ILE A 90 -13.04 1.65 -3.05
C ILE A 90 -14.35 1.67 -2.26
N VAL A 91 -14.24 1.84 -0.96
CA VAL A 91 -15.36 1.72 -0.02
C VAL A 91 -15.47 2.98 0.84
N ASN A 92 -16.69 3.47 0.97
CA ASN A 92 -17.11 4.41 2.01
C ASN A 92 -18.57 4.10 2.32
N GLU A 93 -18.85 3.45 3.48
CA GLU A 93 -20.15 2.85 3.86
C GLU A 93 -20.65 1.83 2.85
N THR A 94 -20.55 2.14 1.56
CA THR A 94 -20.87 1.26 0.42
C THR A 94 -19.71 1.15 -0.53
N VAL A 95 -19.76 0.19 -1.45
CA VAL A 95 -18.78 0.09 -2.55
C VAL A 95 -19.02 1.25 -3.52
N LEU A 96 -18.05 2.16 -3.62
CA LEU A 96 -18.10 3.30 -4.53
C LEU A 96 -17.62 2.93 -5.94
N ASN A 97 -16.60 2.08 -6.00
CA ASN A 97 -16.03 1.61 -7.25
C ASN A 97 -15.23 0.33 -7.06
N TYR A 98 -15.08 -0.46 -8.11
CA TYR A 98 -14.18 -1.64 -8.12
C TYR A 98 -13.72 -1.96 -9.54
N GLY A 99 -12.55 -2.56 -9.67
CA GLY A 99 -12.00 -3.02 -10.95
C GLY A 99 -10.47 -2.92 -11.02
N PRO A 100 -9.90 -3.04 -12.24
CA PRO A 100 -8.47 -2.88 -12.47
C PRO A 100 -7.97 -1.54 -11.93
N ILE A 101 -6.78 -1.56 -11.32
CA ILE A 101 -6.23 -0.38 -10.66
C ILE A 101 -6.05 0.80 -11.62
N GLU A 102 -5.60 0.54 -12.85
CA GLU A 102 -5.28 1.55 -13.84
C GLU A 102 -6.47 2.46 -14.20
N THR A 103 -7.68 1.93 -14.08
CA THR A 103 -8.91 2.63 -14.47
C THR A 103 -9.79 3.02 -13.30
N ASN A 104 -9.61 2.41 -12.14
CA ASN A 104 -10.51 2.57 -11.00
C ASN A 104 -9.88 3.27 -9.79
N PHE A 105 -8.54 3.29 -9.67
CA PHE A 105 -7.85 4.01 -8.62
C PHE A 105 -7.63 5.47 -9.03
N THR A 106 -8.72 6.23 -9.11
CA THR A 106 -8.72 7.60 -9.61
C THR A 106 -8.96 8.61 -8.50
N HIS A 107 -8.42 9.83 -8.68
CA HIS A 107 -8.63 10.95 -7.77
C HIS A 107 -10.12 11.13 -7.42
N GLN A 108 -11.00 11.06 -8.42
CA GLN A 108 -12.43 11.27 -8.22
C GLN A 108 -13.07 10.29 -7.22
N TYR A 109 -12.69 9.01 -7.29
CA TYR A 109 -13.22 8.00 -6.35
C TYR A 109 -12.53 8.06 -5.00
N LEU A 110 -11.24 8.38 -4.97
CA LEU A 110 -10.50 8.57 -3.72
C LEU A 110 -11.03 9.78 -2.94
N GLU A 111 -11.28 10.91 -3.61
CA GLU A 111 -11.88 12.09 -2.99
C GLU A 111 -13.27 11.79 -2.40
N LYS A 112 -14.10 11.03 -3.12
CA LYS A 112 -15.40 10.57 -2.59
C LYS A 112 -15.28 9.64 -1.40
N ALA A 113 -14.26 8.77 -1.39
CA ALA A 113 -14.06 7.80 -0.32
C ALA A 113 -13.56 8.47 0.96
N PHE A 114 -12.61 9.37 0.85
CA PHE A 114 -11.93 10.02 1.97
C PHE A 114 -12.58 11.35 2.40
N GLY A 115 -13.49 11.91 1.58
CA GLY A 115 -14.39 13.00 1.97
C GLY A 115 -13.72 14.26 2.50
N GLY A 116 -12.77 14.85 1.80
CA GLY A 116 -12.11 16.12 2.21
C GLY A 116 -11.02 15.98 3.29
N VAL A 117 -10.78 14.77 3.79
CA VAL A 117 -9.60 14.47 4.63
C VAL A 117 -8.35 14.37 3.75
N LEU A 118 -8.53 14.01 2.49
CA LEU A 118 -7.45 13.91 1.52
C LEU A 118 -6.90 15.29 1.17
N ARG A 119 -5.66 15.54 1.54
CA ARG A 119 -4.95 16.75 1.10
C ARG A 119 -4.50 16.55 -0.34
N HIS A 120 -4.92 17.47 -1.20
CA HIS A 120 -4.57 17.47 -2.61
C HIS A 120 -3.68 18.67 -2.92
N LEU A 121 -2.46 18.40 -3.36
CA LEU A 121 -1.52 19.40 -3.84
C LEU A 121 -1.24 19.11 -5.32
N VAL A 122 -1.51 20.10 -6.18
CA VAL A 122 -1.12 20.06 -7.59
C VAL A 122 0.06 21.00 -7.78
N ILE A 123 1.16 20.47 -8.28
CA ILE A 123 2.35 21.25 -8.61
C ILE A 123 2.50 21.22 -10.12
N SER A 124 2.57 22.39 -10.73
CA SER A 124 2.87 22.53 -12.16
C SER A 124 4.37 22.32 -12.39
N GLY A 125 4.76 21.71 -13.53
CA GLY A 125 6.16 21.59 -13.91
C GLY A 125 6.87 22.92 -14.03
N LYS A 126 6.13 23.99 -14.36
CA LYS A 126 6.62 25.38 -14.34
C LYS A 126 7.10 25.84 -12.97
N ASP A 127 6.47 25.36 -11.90
CA ASP A 127 6.84 25.69 -10.53
C ASP A 127 8.04 24.89 -10.03
N LEU A 128 8.44 23.84 -10.76
CA LEU A 128 9.49 22.91 -10.34
C LEU A 128 10.84 23.20 -10.98
N HIS A 129 10.92 23.37 -12.32
CA HIS A 129 12.23 23.43 -13.00
C HIS A 129 12.30 24.23 -14.29
N ASP A 130 11.22 24.38 -15.06
CA ASP A 130 11.30 24.97 -16.38
C ASP A 130 9.95 25.57 -16.81
N ASP A 131 9.98 26.79 -17.34
CA ASP A 131 8.78 27.50 -17.82
C ASP A 131 8.10 26.81 -19.01
N GLU A 132 8.77 25.87 -19.70
CA GLU A 132 8.24 25.08 -20.81
C GLU A 132 7.65 23.73 -20.37
N ASP A 133 7.83 23.31 -19.12
CA ASP A 133 7.30 22.05 -18.61
C ASP A 133 5.81 22.19 -18.25
N HIS A 134 4.95 21.62 -19.07
CA HIS A 134 3.50 21.63 -18.89
C HIS A 134 2.97 20.43 -18.08
N ARG A 135 3.85 19.53 -17.60
CA ARG A 135 3.43 18.37 -16.79
C ARG A 135 2.88 18.82 -15.46
N GLN A 136 1.92 18.09 -14.96
CA GLN A 136 1.34 18.32 -13.64
C GLN A 136 1.65 17.13 -12.73
N VAL A 137 2.07 17.42 -11.51
CA VAL A 137 2.26 16.46 -10.43
C VAL A 137 1.13 16.65 -9.45
N SER A 138 0.33 15.62 -9.26
CA SER A 138 -0.72 15.60 -8.23
C SER A 138 -0.28 14.71 -7.08
N ILE A 139 -0.33 15.25 -5.88
CA ILE A 139 0.02 14.56 -4.64
C ILE A 139 -1.24 14.44 -3.80
N LEU A 140 -1.63 13.22 -3.48
CA LEU A 140 -2.74 12.91 -2.58
C LEU A 140 -2.17 12.27 -1.31
N THR A 141 -2.53 12.79 -0.16
CA THR A 141 -2.05 12.27 1.13
C THR A 141 -3.13 12.36 2.20
N ASP A 142 -3.15 11.37 3.07
CA ASP A 142 -3.94 11.29 4.30
C ASP A 142 -3.08 11.32 5.55
N ASP A 143 -1.90 11.94 5.47
CA ASP A 143 -0.84 12.00 6.49
C ASP A 143 0.06 10.75 6.60
N GLU A 144 -0.13 9.73 5.73
CA GLU A 144 0.79 8.61 5.56
C GLU A 144 1.65 8.78 4.29
N ARG A 145 1.86 7.70 3.55
CA ARG A 145 2.64 7.74 2.30
C ARG A 145 1.83 8.39 1.18
N PRO A 146 2.29 9.50 0.59
CA PRO A 146 1.53 10.20 -0.43
C PRO A 146 1.45 9.39 -1.72
N LEU A 147 0.28 9.43 -2.37
CA LEU A 147 0.11 8.99 -3.74
C LEU A 147 0.52 10.14 -4.67
N VAL A 148 1.53 9.90 -5.50
CA VAL A 148 2.01 10.88 -6.49
C VAL A 148 1.63 10.43 -7.88
N THR A 149 0.98 11.31 -8.65
CA THR A 149 0.61 11.05 -10.03
C THR A 149 1.17 12.14 -10.94
N TYR A 150 1.70 11.73 -12.09
CA TYR A 150 2.16 12.63 -13.15
C TYR A 150 1.20 12.55 -14.33
N ASP A 151 0.67 13.68 -14.78
CA ASP A 151 -0.28 13.75 -15.92
C ASP A 151 -1.43 12.72 -15.81
N GLY A 152 -1.91 12.48 -14.58
CA GLY A 152 -2.97 11.51 -14.30
C GLY A 152 -2.55 10.03 -14.34
N LYS A 153 -1.25 9.73 -14.50
CA LYS A 153 -0.71 8.37 -14.43
C LYS A 153 0.00 8.15 -13.10
N HIS A 154 -0.21 6.98 -12.50
CA HIS A 154 0.47 6.60 -11.26
C HIS A 154 1.95 6.34 -11.52
N HIS A 155 2.81 7.02 -10.79
CA HIS A 155 4.24 6.72 -10.75
C HIS A 155 4.68 6.57 -9.29
N THR A 156 5.34 5.47 -9.01
CA THR A 156 6.03 5.31 -7.73
C THR A 156 7.34 6.08 -7.80
N ILE A 157 7.53 7.06 -6.93
CA ILE A 157 8.82 7.71 -6.77
C ILE A 157 9.74 6.68 -6.11
N ARG A 158 10.60 6.04 -6.88
CA ARG A 158 11.77 5.37 -6.32
C ARG A 158 12.83 6.43 -6.14
N GLU A 159 13.17 6.76 -4.91
CA GLU A 159 14.41 7.46 -4.62
C GLU A 159 15.54 6.57 -5.15
N LYS A 160 16.23 7.08 -6.17
CA LYS A 160 17.50 6.50 -6.59
C LYS A 160 18.55 7.06 -5.63
N GLU A 161 19.13 6.19 -4.79
CA GLU A 161 20.47 6.43 -4.24
C GLU A 161 21.51 6.53 -5.34
#